data_4dc8965c871f7e16f7241cfc5c79191c
#
_entry.id   4dc8965c871f7e16f7241cfc5c79191c
#
_cell.length_a   1.000
_cell.length_b   1.000
_cell.length_c   1.000
_cell.angle_alpha   90.00
_cell.angle_beta   90.00
_cell.angle_gamma   90.00
#
_symmetry.space_group_name_H-M   'P 1'
#
loop_
_entity.id
_entity.type
_entity.pdbx_description
1 polymer ?
#
loop_
_entity_poly.entity_id
_entity_poly.type
_entity_poly.pdbx_seq_one_letter_code
_entity_poly.pdbx_strand_id
1 'polypeptide(L)'
;MKNLICVSLYDNLSMKAYNLSEVNNKELMGIVENAPEGTLFVFTCDRPNGSSVIMCPGGGFLKTNLENEGIDFAEWFTKLGITYIVFKYRMPRGNPDVPEQDIRLALKVVREKFPEFCDKLGVMGASIGGYLATFSATLL
;
A
#
# COMPACT_ATOMS: atom_id res chain seq x y z
N MET A 1 -7.25 -6.13 12.44
CA MET A 1 -5.86 -5.86 11.99
C MET A 1 -4.89 -6.43 13.01
N LYS A 2 -3.79 -6.99 12.55
CA LYS A 2 -2.80 -7.62 13.42
C LYS A 2 -1.50 -6.84 13.44
N ASN A 3 -0.82 -6.75 12.32
CA ASN A 3 0.47 -6.07 12.19
C ASN A 3 0.45 -5.08 11.03
N LEU A 4 1.31 -4.08 11.13
CA LEU A 4 1.67 -3.20 10.03
C LEU A 4 3.11 -3.50 9.65
N ILE A 5 3.36 -3.80 8.37
CA ILE A 5 4.70 -3.97 7.83
C ILE A 5 4.94 -2.85 6.82
N CYS A 6 5.93 -2.01 7.10
CA CYS A 6 6.34 -0.94 6.18
C CYS A 6 7.49 -1.45 5.33
N VAL A 7 7.32 -1.44 3.99
CA VAL A 7 8.33 -1.87 3.03
C VAL A 7 8.77 -0.67 2.22
N SER A 8 10.03 -0.29 2.32
CA SER A 8 10.60 0.81 1.55
C SER A 8 11.21 0.28 0.26
N LEU A 9 10.57 0.61 -0.88
CA LEU A 9 10.97 0.07 -2.19
C LEU A 9 12.35 0.55 -2.64
N TYR A 10 12.73 1.76 -2.22
CA TYR A 10 13.96 2.44 -2.68
C TYR A 10 15.03 2.56 -1.59
N ASP A 11 14.87 1.81 -0.50
CA ASP A 11 15.85 1.70 0.57
C ASP A 11 16.17 0.21 0.81
N ASN A 12 16.69 -0.45 -0.23
CA ASN A 12 17.07 -1.87 -0.22
C ASN A 12 15.95 -2.81 0.26
N LEU A 13 14.68 -2.44 -0.02
CA LEU A 13 13.50 -3.17 0.44
C LEU A 13 13.48 -3.35 1.96
N SER A 14 13.97 -2.36 2.70
CA SER A 14 13.96 -2.41 4.15
C SER A 14 12.54 -2.57 4.67
N MET A 15 12.37 -3.44 5.67
CA MET A 15 11.09 -3.73 6.28
C MET A 15 11.11 -3.40 7.75
N LYS A 16 10.02 -2.79 8.24
CA LYS A 16 9.82 -2.58 9.67
C LYS A 16 8.41 -3.00 10.04
N ALA A 17 8.30 -3.86 11.05
CA ALA A 17 7.02 -4.38 11.52
C ALA A 17 6.60 -3.72 12.83
N TYR A 18 5.30 -3.44 12.96
CA TYR A 18 4.69 -2.91 14.15
C TYR A 18 3.53 -3.80 14.57
N ASN A 19 3.41 -4.05 15.87
CA ASN A 19 2.23 -4.70 16.43
C ASN A 19 1.16 -3.63 16.63
N LEU A 20 0.06 -3.74 15.89
CA LEU A 20 -0.99 -2.71 15.91
C LEU A 20 -1.74 -2.60 17.23
N SER A 21 -1.66 -3.62 18.10
CA SER A 21 -2.21 -3.53 19.46
C SER A 21 -1.42 -2.55 20.35
N GLU A 22 -0.19 -2.22 19.95
CA GLU A 22 0.71 -1.33 20.70
C GLU A 22 0.81 0.09 20.09
N VAL A 23 0.06 0.34 19.01
CA VAL A 23 0.14 1.60 18.25
C VAL A 23 -1.24 2.26 18.24
N ASN A 24 -1.34 3.50 18.72
CA ASN A 24 -2.58 4.27 18.61
C ASN A 24 -2.70 4.96 17.25
N ASN A 25 -3.87 5.54 16.97
CA ASN A 25 -4.13 6.16 15.66
C ASN A 25 -3.19 7.32 15.36
N LYS A 26 -2.83 8.12 16.34
CA LYS A 26 -1.91 9.24 16.17
C LYS A 26 -0.51 8.76 15.82
N GLU A 27 -0.03 7.72 16.50
CA GLU A 27 1.26 7.10 16.20
C GLU A 27 1.26 6.45 14.82
N LEU A 28 0.16 5.77 14.45
CA LEU A 28 0.00 5.16 13.13
C LEU A 28 0.11 6.20 12.03
N MET A 29 -0.61 7.32 12.16
CA MET A 29 -0.54 8.40 11.17
C MET A 29 0.85 9.02 11.09
N GLY A 30 1.54 9.16 12.23
CA GLY A 30 2.93 9.61 12.25
C GLY A 30 3.87 8.69 11.49
N ILE A 31 3.73 7.37 11.66
CA ILE A 31 4.51 6.37 10.93
C ILE A 31 4.29 6.52 9.43
N VAL A 32 3.04 6.62 9.01
CA VAL A 32 2.65 6.68 7.60
C VAL A 32 3.11 7.98 6.94
N GLU A 33 2.88 9.11 7.60
CA GLU A 33 3.23 10.43 7.07
C GLU A 33 4.75 10.64 7.00
N ASN A 34 5.50 10.12 7.97
CA ASN A 34 6.95 10.29 8.03
C ASN A 34 7.71 9.29 7.15
N ALA A 35 7.06 8.24 6.67
CA ALA A 35 7.69 7.29 5.78
C ALA A 35 8.04 7.95 4.43
N PRO A 36 9.12 7.52 3.76
CA PRO A 36 9.46 8.06 2.45
C PRO A 36 8.44 7.68 1.39
N GLU A 37 8.34 8.49 0.33
CA GLU A 37 7.61 8.08 -0.88
C GLU A 37 8.24 6.77 -1.40
N GLY A 38 7.41 5.91 -1.98
CA GLY A 38 7.84 4.58 -2.38
C GLY A 38 7.74 3.55 -1.26
N THR A 39 6.87 3.77 -0.29
CA THR A 39 6.65 2.84 0.81
C THR A 39 5.30 2.14 0.67
N LEU A 40 5.32 0.82 0.87
CA LEU A 40 4.11 0.00 1.00
C LEU A 40 3.82 -0.19 2.49
N PHE A 41 2.55 0.04 2.88
CA PHE A 41 2.07 -0.21 4.23
C PHE A 41 1.16 -1.43 4.21
N VAL A 42 1.68 -2.57 4.67
CA VAL A 42 1.00 -3.85 4.62
C VAL A 42 0.30 -4.10 5.96
N PHE A 43 -1.04 -4.07 5.94
CA PHE A 43 -1.87 -4.37 7.10
C PHE A 43 -2.29 -5.83 7.04
N THR A 44 -1.83 -6.62 8.02
CA THR A 44 -2.13 -8.05 8.07
C THR A 44 -3.40 -8.34 8.85
N CYS A 45 -4.00 -9.50 8.58
CA CYS A 45 -5.23 -9.96 9.21
C CYS A 45 -4.93 -10.99 10.31
N ASP A 46 -5.84 -11.08 11.28
CA ASP A 46 -5.80 -12.19 12.25
C ASP A 46 -6.09 -13.53 11.55
N ARG A 47 -6.98 -13.51 10.56
CA ARG A 47 -7.38 -14.71 9.79
C ARG A 47 -7.34 -14.39 8.29
N PRO A 48 -6.13 -14.40 7.67
CA PRO A 48 -6.01 -14.09 6.26
C PRO A 48 -6.64 -15.17 5.39
N ASN A 49 -7.27 -14.75 4.29
CA ASN A 49 -7.91 -15.65 3.32
C ASN A 49 -7.08 -15.90 2.05
N GLY A 50 -5.83 -15.41 2.00
CA GLY A 50 -4.95 -15.53 0.84
C GLY A 50 -5.11 -14.41 -0.19
N SER A 51 -6.10 -13.53 -0.02
CA SER A 51 -6.31 -12.40 -0.91
C SER A 51 -5.66 -11.14 -0.37
N SER A 52 -5.22 -10.27 -1.27
CA SER A 52 -4.68 -8.97 -0.92
C SER A 52 -5.10 -7.90 -1.93
N VAL A 53 -5.08 -6.65 -1.50
CA VAL A 53 -5.37 -5.51 -2.35
C VAL A 53 -4.38 -4.39 -2.07
N ILE A 54 -3.89 -3.76 -3.15
CA ILE A 54 -3.06 -2.56 -3.06
C ILE A 54 -3.97 -1.37 -3.34
N MET A 55 -4.02 -0.44 -2.39
CA MET A 55 -4.75 0.82 -2.52
C MET A 55 -3.80 1.93 -2.93
N CYS A 56 -4.10 2.57 -4.06
CA CYS A 56 -3.41 3.75 -4.54
C CYS A 56 -4.26 4.99 -4.23
N PRO A 57 -3.92 5.77 -3.18
CA PRO A 57 -4.69 6.95 -2.84
C PRO A 57 -4.59 8.04 -3.91
N GLY A 58 -5.57 8.94 -3.96
CA GLY A 58 -5.53 10.13 -4.78
C GLY A 58 -4.72 11.26 -4.14
N GLY A 59 -4.75 12.42 -4.76
CA GLY A 59 -4.06 13.62 -4.30
C GLY A 59 -3.51 14.47 -5.45
N GLY A 60 -3.98 14.24 -6.67
CA GLY A 60 -3.64 15.05 -7.85
C GLY A 60 -2.18 14.94 -8.30
N PHE A 61 -1.47 13.89 -7.91
CA PHE A 61 -0.03 13.73 -8.12
C PHE A 61 0.81 14.81 -7.43
N LEU A 62 0.26 15.50 -6.44
CA LEU A 62 0.99 16.45 -5.59
C LEU A 62 1.30 15.85 -4.23
N LYS A 63 0.46 14.95 -3.78
CA LYS A 63 0.59 14.19 -2.52
C LYS A 63 -0.26 12.93 -2.61
N THR A 64 -0.17 12.07 -1.59
CA THR A 64 -1.10 10.96 -1.40
C THR A 64 -2.01 11.24 -0.20
N ASN A 65 -3.31 11.07 -0.38
CA ASN A 65 -4.30 11.20 0.70
C ASN A 65 -4.31 9.91 1.54
N LEU A 66 -3.28 9.73 2.37
CA LEU A 66 -2.99 8.48 3.06
C LEU A 66 -4.03 8.11 4.11
N GLU A 67 -4.68 9.08 4.74
CA GLU A 67 -5.69 8.81 5.76
C GLU A 67 -7.03 8.44 5.12
N ASN A 68 -7.69 9.39 4.47
CA ASN A 68 -9.06 9.23 3.98
C ASN A 68 -9.20 8.22 2.83
N GLU A 69 -8.21 8.13 1.97
CA GLU A 69 -8.21 7.26 0.80
C GLU A 69 -7.23 6.10 0.93
N GLY A 70 -6.72 5.86 2.12
CA GLY A 70 -5.77 4.81 2.41
C GLY A 70 -6.09 4.09 3.71
N ILE A 71 -5.55 4.58 4.81
CA ILE A 71 -5.57 3.92 6.12
C ILE A 71 -7.01 3.64 6.62
N ASP A 72 -7.97 4.53 6.33
CA ASP A 72 -9.34 4.41 6.83
C ASP A 72 -10.04 3.12 6.36
N PHE A 73 -9.60 2.52 5.27
CA PHE A 73 -10.18 1.26 4.77
C PHE A 73 -9.50 0.01 5.34
N ALA A 74 -8.41 0.15 6.07
CA ALA A 74 -7.61 -1.00 6.53
C ALA A 74 -8.40 -1.94 7.42
N GLU A 75 -9.14 -1.41 8.38
CA GLU A 75 -9.95 -2.23 9.29
C GLU A 75 -11.04 -3.00 8.55
N TRP A 76 -11.70 -2.35 7.60
CA TRP A 76 -12.77 -2.98 6.84
C TRP A 76 -12.28 -4.17 6.01
N PHE A 77 -11.18 -4.01 5.27
CA PHE A 77 -10.61 -5.08 4.46
C PHE A 77 -10.06 -6.22 5.33
N THR A 78 -9.33 -5.89 6.39
CA THR A 78 -8.71 -6.91 7.24
C THR A 78 -9.74 -7.73 8.01
N LYS A 79 -10.90 -7.18 8.35
CA LYS A 79 -12.02 -7.92 8.92
C LYS A 79 -12.57 -8.98 7.96
N LEU A 80 -12.45 -8.74 6.65
CA LEU A 80 -12.83 -9.69 5.61
C LEU A 80 -11.76 -10.75 5.34
N GLY A 81 -10.64 -10.70 6.03
CA GLY A 81 -9.51 -11.61 5.81
C GLY A 81 -8.62 -11.21 4.65
N ILE A 82 -8.79 -9.99 4.11
CA ILE A 82 -8.00 -9.47 2.99
C ILE A 82 -6.82 -8.68 3.53
N THR A 83 -5.61 -9.07 3.16
CA THR A 83 -4.40 -8.27 3.46
C THR A 83 -4.50 -6.96 2.68
N TYR A 84 -4.45 -5.85 3.42
CA TYR A 84 -4.66 -4.53 2.83
C TYR A 84 -3.36 -3.75 2.78
N ILE A 85 -3.01 -3.23 1.60
CA ILE A 85 -1.74 -2.57 1.36
C ILE A 85 -2.02 -1.15 0.86
N VAL A 86 -1.57 -0.15 1.60
CA VAL A 86 -1.62 1.25 1.16
C VAL A 86 -0.29 1.58 0.50
N PHE A 87 -0.35 2.13 -0.70
CA PHE A 87 0.85 2.50 -1.43
C PHE A 87 1.07 4.01 -1.44
N LYS A 88 2.13 4.45 -0.76
CA LYS A 88 2.62 5.83 -0.80
C LYS A 88 3.60 5.95 -1.98
N TYR A 89 3.06 6.02 -3.20
CA TYR A 89 3.88 6.06 -4.42
C TYR A 89 4.57 7.43 -4.57
N ARG A 90 5.68 7.42 -5.31
CA ARG A 90 6.42 8.67 -5.54
C ARG A 90 5.61 9.60 -6.44
N MET A 91 5.69 10.89 -6.14
CA MET A 91 5.06 11.92 -6.96
C MET A 91 5.85 12.11 -8.27
N PRO A 92 5.17 12.37 -9.39
CA PRO A 92 5.83 12.43 -10.70
C PRO A 92 6.80 13.59 -10.86
N ARG A 93 6.54 14.74 -10.26
CA ARG A 93 7.38 15.95 -10.38
C ARG A 93 7.78 16.23 -11.82
N GLY A 94 6.78 16.18 -12.73
CA GLY A 94 6.96 16.41 -14.15
C GLY A 94 7.33 15.19 -14.98
N ASN A 95 7.56 14.03 -14.37
CA ASN A 95 7.82 12.78 -15.08
C ASN A 95 6.71 11.75 -14.79
N PRO A 96 5.73 11.57 -15.70
CA PRO A 96 4.61 10.68 -15.46
C PRO A 96 5.00 9.19 -15.36
N ASP A 97 6.20 8.81 -15.82
CA ASP A 97 6.66 7.43 -15.72
C ASP A 97 6.96 7.01 -14.29
N VAL A 98 7.23 7.97 -13.39
CA VAL A 98 7.64 7.66 -12.01
C VAL A 98 6.59 6.86 -11.25
N PRO A 99 5.33 7.30 -11.11
CA PRO A 99 4.33 6.49 -10.41
C PRO A 99 3.98 5.20 -11.14
N GLU A 100 4.10 5.17 -12.47
CA GLU A 100 3.89 3.93 -13.25
C GLU A 100 4.98 2.89 -12.95
N GLN A 101 6.23 3.31 -12.86
CA GLN A 101 7.33 2.44 -12.45
C GLN A 101 7.12 1.93 -11.03
N ASP A 102 6.61 2.79 -10.16
CA ASP A 102 6.37 2.45 -8.76
C ASP A 102 5.31 1.35 -8.60
N ILE A 103 4.18 1.46 -9.30
CA ILE A 103 3.15 0.42 -9.20
C ILE A 103 3.65 -0.91 -9.81
N ARG A 104 4.44 -0.84 -10.86
CA ARG A 104 5.07 -2.03 -11.45
C ARG A 104 5.98 -2.73 -10.44
N LEU A 105 6.84 -1.96 -9.76
CA LEU A 105 7.74 -2.49 -8.74
C LEU A 105 6.97 -3.00 -7.52
N ALA A 106 5.94 -2.28 -7.09
CA ALA A 106 5.11 -2.67 -5.96
C ALA A 106 4.47 -4.05 -6.17
N LEU A 107 3.89 -4.29 -7.35
CA LEU A 107 3.31 -5.58 -7.69
C LEU A 107 4.34 -6.71 -7.61
N LYS A 108 5.53 -6.47 -8.14
CA LYS A 108 6.63 -7.45 -8.11
C LYS A 108 7.03 -7.76 -6.66
N VAL A 109 7.26 -6.73 -5.86
CA VAL A 109 7.72 -6.88 -4.47
C VAL A 109 6.67 -7.59 -3.62
N VAL A 110 5.39 -7.24 -3.76
CA VAL A 110 4.32 -7.88 -3.00
C VAL A 110 4.25 -9.38 -3.33
N ARG A 111 4.33 -9.74 -4.60
CA ARG A 111 4.31 -11.14 -5.02
C ARG A 111 5.53 -11.93 -4.51
N GLU A 112 6.70 -11.31 -4.51
CA GLU A 112 7.94 -11.97 -4.08
C GLU A 112 8.08 -12.07 -2.56
N LYS A 113 7.70 -11.01 -1.82
CA LYS A 113 7.90 -10.92 -0.38
C LYS A 113 6.73 -11.43 0.45
N PHE A 114 5.53 -11.44 -0.12
CA PHE A 114 4.31 -11.85 0.57
C PHE A 114 3.50 -12.86 -0.25
N PRO A 115 4.13 -13.93 -0.77
CA PRO A 115 3.44 -14.90 -1.63
C PRO A 115 2.25 -15.55 -0.95
N GLU A 116 2.28 -15.71 0.37
CA GLU A 116 1.21 -16.30 1.18
C GLU A 116 -0.10 -15.48 1.17
N PHE A 117 -0.03 -14.20 0.76
CA PHE A 117 -1.19 -13.32 0.69
C PHE A 117 -1.62 -13.05 -0.75
N CYS A 118 -1.00 -13.69 -1.73
CA CYS A 118 -1.16 -13.32 -3.14
C CYS A 118 -1.83 -14.37 -4.00
N ASP A 119 -2.65 -15.26 -3.43
CA ASP A 119 -3.50 -16.16 -4.23
C ASP A 119 -4.38 -15.34 -5.18
N LYS A 120 -4.90 -14.21 -4.68
CA LYS A 120 -5.59 -13.20 -5.48
C LYS A 120 -5.09 -11.82 -5.05
N LEU A 121 -4.46 -11.12 -5.97
CA LEU A 121 -3.94 -9.77 -5.74
C LEU A 121 -4.70 -8.79 -6.63
N GLY A 122 -5.39 -7.85 -6.00
CA GLY A 122 -6.09 -6.77 -6.68
C GLY A 122 -5.40 -5.43 -6.46
N VAL A 123 -5.72 -4.48 -7.33
CA VAL A 123 -5.29 -3.09 -7.18
C VAL A 123 -6.52 -2.20 -7.28
N MET A 124 -6.66 -1.27 -6.37
CA MET A 124 -7.72 -0.28 -6.39
C MET A 124 -7.12 1.11 -6.27
N GLY A 125 -7.86 2.13 -6.65
CA GLY A 125 -7.38 3.48 -6.56
C GLY A 125 -8.49 4.50 -6.48
N ALA A 126 -8.20 5.63 -5.85
CA ALA A 126 -9.10 6.76 -5.73
C ALA A 126 -8.58 7.90 -6.61
N SER A 127 -9.48 8.51 -7.41
CA SER A 127 -9.14 9.64 -8.28
C SER A 127 -7.93 9.33 -9.16
N ILE A 128 -6.85 10.11 -9.06
CA ILE A 128 -5.62 9.87 -9.83
C ILE A 128 -4.96 8.53 -9.50
N GLY A 129 -5.17 8.00 -8.30
CA GLY A 129 -4.76 6.64 -7.94
C GLY A 129 -5.49 5.57 -8.75
N GLY A 130 -6.71 5.87 -9.20
CA GLY A 130 -7.46 5.00 -10.13
C GLY A 130 -6.78 4.86 -11.49
N TYR A 131 -6.07 5.88 -11.93
CA TYR A 131 -5.22 5.79 -13.12
C TYR A 131 -4.15 4.71 -12.93
N LEU A 132 -3.49 4.69 -11.78
CA LEU A 132 -2.47 3.67 -11.48
C LEU A 132 -3.06 2.27 -11.40
N ALA A 133 -4.25 2.14 -10.81
CA ALA A 133 -4.95 0.85 -10.76
C ALA A 133 -5.29 0.36 -12.17
N THR A 134 -5.79 1.24 -13.02
CA THR A 134 -6.09 0.92 -14.43
C THR A 134 -4.82 0.57 -15.20
N PHE A 135 -3.76 1.34 -15.02
CA PHE A 135 -2.47 1.06 -15.63
C PHE A 135 -1.95 -0.31 -15.21
N SER A 136 -2.06 -0.66 -13.93
CA SER A 136 -1.59 -1.95 -13.42
C SER A 136 -2.30 -3.13 -14.09
N ALA A 137 -3.55 -2.97 -14.49
CA ALA A 137 -4.30 -4.01 -15.19
C ALA A 137 -3.67 -4.38 -16.54
N THR A 138 -2.92 -3.46 -17.16
CA THR A 138 -2.22 -3.73 -18.42
C THR A 138 -0.97 -4.60 -18.24
N LEU A 139 -0.54 -4.81 -16.99
CA LEU A 139 0.66 -5.59 -16.64
C LEU A 139 0.35 -7.05 -16.33
N LEU A 140 -0.91 -7.41 -16.30
CA LEU A 140 -1.38 -8.73 -15.92
C LEU A 140 -1.53 -9.67 -17.13
#